data_7d07f912c79167e131a67fedf1e3fd33
#
_entry.id   7d07f912c79167e131a67fedf1e3fd33
#
_cell.length_a   1.000
_cell.length_b   1.000
_cell.length_c   1.000
_cell.angle_alpha   90.00
_cell.angle_beta   90.00
_cell.angle_gamma   90.00
#
_symmetry.space_group_name_H-M   'P 1'
#
loop_
_entity.id
_entity.type
_entity.pdbx_description
1 polymer ?
#
loop_
_entity_poly.entity_id
_entity_poly.type
_entity_poly.pdbx_seq_one_letter_code
_entity_poly.pdbx_strand_id
1 'polypeptide(L)'
;KLNNIRELFMDKKKDKKIIRIRAGFVFLVTLLLMLGCTFLVNQNQQKREKLKAVYTAESTISRIEVQLNRYLAESDLVKKSIEEGLTISDKQFATLSRLMQDEDNIIKVHEIAKDGIVSQIYPMEGNEDVIGLNLIENPERKTEARLARDSGEYTIAGPFELVQGGNGVLLFDPVYRTDDKGCKKFWGFSILVIDWQKFIKKMELDQLENA
;
A
#
# COMPACT_ATOMS: atom_id res chain seq x y z
N LYS A 1 54.22 73.10 14.69
CA LYS A 1 53.49 72.27 15.71
C LYS A 1 52.04 71.94 15.28
N LEU A 2 51.30 72.90 14.68
CA LEU A 2 49.89 72.62 14.26
C LEU A 2 49.74 71.61 13.10
N ASN A 3 50.68 71.60 12.15
CA ASN A 3 50.65 70.67 11.04
C ASN A 3 50.85 69.21 11.48
N ASN A 4 51.76 68.92 12.41
CA ASN A 4 51.97 67.57 12.93
C ASN A 4 50.73 66.98 13.68
N ILE A 5 50.01 67.84 14.36
CA ILE A 5 48.79 67.41 15.07
C ILE A 5 47.67 67.09 14.06
N ARG A 6 47.57 67.84 12.99
CA ARG A 6 46.57 67.63 11.94
C ARG A 6 46.83 66.28 11.15
N GLU A 7 48.09 65.98 10.87
CA GLU A 7 48.48 64.72 10.25
C GLU A 7 48.19 63.52 11.17
N LEU A 8 48.49 63.61 12.47
CA LEU A 8 48.16 62.56 13.44
C LEU A 8 46.66 62.30 13.58
N PHE A 9 45.84 63.32 13.49
CA PHE A 9 44.36 63.17 13.49
C PHE A 9 43.83 62.59 12.19
N MET A 10 44.41 62.96 11.07
CA MET A 10 44.05 62.40 9.74
C MET A 10 44.43 60.91 9.65
N ASP A 11 45.60 60.55 10.18
CA ASP A 11 46.08 59.12 10.15
C ASP A 11 45.21 58.25 11.07
N LYS A 12 44.89 58.69 12.29
CA LYS A 12 43.95 57.99 13.17
C LYS A 12 42.54 57.82 12.57
N LYS A 13 42.09 58.79 11.78
CA LYS A 13 40.76 58.69 11.10
C LYS A 13 40.79 57.69 9.93
N LYS A 14 41.92 57.57 9.21
CA LYS A 14 42.17 56.65 8.14
C LYS A 14 42.24 55.20 8.67
N ASP A 15 42.97 54.99 9.77
CA ASP A 15 43.07 53.67 10.44
C ASP A 15 41.75 53.23 10.97
N LYS A 16 40.93 54.07 11.59
CA LYS A 16 39.56 53.69 12.02
C LYS A 16 38.66 53.29 10.83
N LYS A 17 38.83 53.96 9.69
CA LYS A 17 38.06 53.62 8.48
C LYS A 17 38.48 52.25 7.92
N ILE A 18 39.77 51.94 7.88
CA ILE A 18 40.33 50.68 7.44
C ILE A 18 39.86 49.52 8.34
N ILE A 19 39.91 49.73 9.67
CA ILE A 19 39.44 48.76 10.67
C ILE A 19 37.95 48.46 10.47
N ARG A 20 37.11 49.48 10.27
CA ARG A 20 35.68 49.29 9.99
C ARG A 20 35.40 48.50 8.70
N ILE A 21 36.16 48.80 7.64
CA ILE A 21 36.04 48.09 6.36
C ILE A 21 36.43 46.61 6.52
N ARG A 22 37.56 46.35 7.21
CA ARG A 22 38.02 44.97 7.50
C ARG A 22 37.01 44.20 8.35
N ALA A 23 36.45 44.82 9.41
CA ALA A 23 35.42 44.22 10.24
C ALA A 23 34.14 43.93 9.45
N GLY A 24 33.71 44.87 8.59
CA GLY A 24 32.57 44.65 7.69
C GLY A 24 32.79 43.52 6.70
N PHE A 25 34.00 43.39 6.15
CA PHE A 25 34.36 42.28 5.24
C PHE A 25 34.33 40.94 5.96
N VAL A 26 34.92 40.83 7.16
CA VAL A 26 34.90 39.61 7.99
C VAL A 26 33.45 39.23 8.32
N PHE A 27 32.64 40.21 8.74
CA PHE A 27 31.22 39.98 9.03
C PHE A 27 30.46 39.44 7.78
N LEU A 28 30.70 40.03 6.63
CA LEU A 28 30.04 39.59 5.37
C LEU A 28 30.46 38.17 4.99
N VAL A 29 31.73 37.81 5.13
CA VAL A 29 32.23 36.46 4.86
C VAL A 29 31.63 35.44 5.82
N THR A 30 31.58 35.77 7.13
CA THR A 30 30.97 34.87 8.12
C THR A 30 29.47 34.70 7.89
N LEU A 31 28.75 35.73 7.47
CA LEU A 31 27.33 35.65 7.12
C LEU A 31 27.11 34.77 5.91
N LEU A 32 27.93 34.92 4.86
CA LEU A 32 27.84 34.05 3.66
C LEU A 32 28.14 32.57 3.98
N LEU A 33 29.13 32.33 4.84
CA LEU A 33 29.42 30.96 5.31
C LEU A 33 28.25 30.37 6.11
N MET A 34 27.63 31.12 7.00
CA MET A 34 26.45 30.67 7.73
C MET A 34 25.27 30.37 6.80
N LEU A 35 24.99 31.25 5.84
CA LEU A 35 23.93 31.00 4.84
C LEU A 35 24.22 29.78 3.98
N GLY A 36 25.48 29.57 3.57
CA GLY A 36 25.90 28.38 2.84
C GLY A 36 25.73 27.09 3.65
N CYS A 37 26.14 27.11 4.92
CA CYS A 37 25.95 25.96 5.81
C CYS A 37 24.47 25.64 6.04
N THR A 38 23.63 26.63 6.30
CA THR A 38 22.18 26.42 6.49
C THR A 38 21.53 25.89 5.22
N PHE A 39 21.91 26.38 4.05
CA PHE A 39 21.42 25.87 2.77
C PHE A 39 21.79 24.39 2.55
N LEU A 40 23.05 24.03 2.81
CA LEU A 40 23.52 22.63 2.67
C LEU A 40 22.84 21.70 3.66
N VAL A 41 22.66 22.13 4.91
CA VAL A 41 21.96 21.35 5.93
C VAL A 41 20.51 21.11 5.52
N ASN A 42 19.81 22.16 5.08
CA ASN A 42 18.43 22.09 4.65
C ASN A 42 18.28 21.15 3.43
N GLN A 43 19.19 21.25 2.46
CA GLN A 43 19.19 20.37 1.28
C GLN A 43 19.40 18.89 1.67
N ASN A 44 20.31 18.63 2.62
CA ASN A 44 20.54 17.27 3.12
C ASN A 44 19.35 16.73 3.92
N GLN A 45 18.68 17.56 4.71
CA GLN A 45 17.46 17.16 5.43
C GLN A 45 16.35 16.77 4.45
N GLN A 46 16.07 17.59 3.45
CA GLN A 46 15.05 17.27 2.44
C GLN A 46 15.35 15.96 1.69
N LYS A 47 16.61 15.68 1.36
CA LYS A 47 17.00 14.40 0.74
C LYS A 47 16.75 13.23 1.68
N ARG A 48 17.05 13.36 2.97
CA ARG A 48 16.84 12.32 3.98
C ARG A 48 15.36 12.06 4.21
N GLU A 49 14.53 13.09 4.24
CA GLU A 49 13.07 12.94 4.41
C GLU A 49 12.45 12.22 3.21
N LYS A 50 12.83 12.63 1.98
CA LYS A 50 12.40 11.91 0.77
C LYS A 50 12.81 10.45 0.77
N LEU A 51 14.05 10.17 1.17
CA LEU A 51 14.56 8.80 1.23
C LEU A 51 13.81 7.96 2.27
N LYS A 52 13.55 8.53 3.45
CA LYS A 52 12.72 7.87 4.49
C LYS A 52 11.32 7.57 3.98
N ALA A 53 10.67 8.54 3.33
CA ALA A 53 9.34 8.35 2.78
C ALA A 53 9.29 7.20 1.74
N VAL A 54 10.28 7.14 0.84
CA VAL A 54 10.39 6.05 -0.14
C VAL A 54 10.59 4.71 0.56
N TYR A 55 11.51 4.58 1.50
CA TYR A 55 11.73 3.33 2.23
C TYR A 55 10.52 2.90 3.05
N THR A 56 9.80 3.85 3.65
CA THR A 56 8.57 3.54 4.39
C THR A 56 7.50 3.02 3.44
N ALA A 57 7.32 3.65 2.28
CA ALA A 57 6.37 3.21 1.27
C ALA A 57 6.71 1.81 0.74
N GLU A 58 7.97 1.57 0.35
CA GLU A 58 8.43 0.25 -0.13
C GLU A 58 8.25 -0.84 0.92
N SER A 59 8.61 -0.57 2.17
CA SER A 59 8.42 -1.50 3.29
C SER A 59 6.94 -1.82 3.51
N THR A 60 6.08 -0.83 3.40
CA THR A 60 4.63 -0.99 3.57
C THR A 60 4.04 -1.82 2.44
N ILE A 61 4.41 -1.53 1.18
CA ILE A 61 3.98 -2.32 0.01
C ILE A 61 4.40 -3.77 0.18
N SER A 62 5.65 -4.01 0.55
CA SER A 62 6.15 -5.38 0.76
C SER A 62 5.39 -6.12 1.86
N ARG A 63 5.02 -5.45 2.96
CA ARG A 63 4.19 -6.07 4.02
C ARG A 63 2.78 -6.43 3.51
N ILE A 64 2.18 -5.55 2.72
CA ILE A 64 0.87 -5.80 2.09
C ILE A 64 0.96 -7.02 1.17
N GLU A 65 1.94 -7.05 0.27
CA GLU A 65 2.14 -8.17 -0.66
C GLU A 65 2.35 -9.50 0.06
N VAL A 66 3.20 -9.53 1.09
CA VAL A 66 3.44 -10.72 1.91
C VAL A 66 2.16 -11.21 2.58
N GLN A 67 1.34 -10.28 3.11
CA GLN A 67 0.09 -10.65 3.78
C GLN A 67 -0.96 -11.16 2.79
N LEU A 68 -1.09 -10.53 1.62
CA LEU A 68 -2.00 -10.98 0.57
C LEU A 68 -1.60 -12.35 0.03
N ASN A 69 -0.31 -12.56 -0.22
CA ASN A 69 0.21 -13.87 -0.65
C ASN A 69 -0.03 -14.95 0.40
N ARG A 70 0.02 -14.61 1.69
CA ARG A 70 -0.35 -15.54 2.75
C ARG A 70 -1.82 -15.92 2.68
N TYR A 71 -2.74 -14.97 2.51
CA TYR A 71 -4.16 -15.25 2.37
C TYR A 71 -4.46 -16.12 1.12
N LEU A 72 -3.79 -15.83 0.00
CA LEU A 72 -3.89 -16.65 -1.20
C LEU A 72 -3.39 -18.08 -0.96
N ALA A 73 -2.27 -18.23 -0.28
CA ALA A 73 -1.73 -19.55 0.07
C ALA A 73 -2.67 -20.36 0.99
N GLU A 74 -3.38 -19.69 1.89
CA GLU A 74 -4.39 -20.33 2.74
C GLU A 74 -5.59 -20.83 1.90
N SER A 75 -6.00 -20.11 0.85
CA SER A 75 -7.08 -20.52 -0.06
C SER A 75 -6.66 -21.56 -1.13
N ASP A 76 -5.36 -21.79 -1.26
CA ASP A 76 -4.75 -22.57 -2.35
C ASP A 76 -5.24 -24.06 -2.38
N LEU A 77 -5.57 -24.61 -1.21
CA LEU A 77 -6.11 -25.96 -1.13
C LEU A 77 -7.45 -26.10 -1.84
N VAL A 78 -8.35 -25.13 -1.68
CA VAL A 78 -9.65 -25.10 -2.36
C VAL A 78 -9.44 -24.89 -3.86
N LYS A 79 -8.62 -23.92 -4.24
CA LYS A 79 -8.27 -23.64 -5.64
C LYS A 79 -7.70 -24.88 -6.34
N LYS A 80 -6.65 -25.49 -5.79
CA LYS A 80 -6.04 -26.69 -6.36
C LYS A 80 -6.99 -27.87 -6.48
N SER A 81 -7.84 -28.08 -5.46
CA SER A 81 -8.86 -29.12 -5.55
C SER A 81 -9.78 -28.92 -6.75
N ILE A 82 -10.17 -27.68 -7.03
CA ILE A 82 -11.01 -27.35 -8.20
C ILE A 82 -10.22 -27.52 -9.49
N GLU A 83 -8.97 -27.10 -9.55
CA GLU A 83 -8.09 -27.23 -10.72
C GLU A 83 -7.89 -28.69 -11.11
N GLU A 84 -7.72 -29.58 -10.13
CA GLU A 84 -7.62 -31.04 -10.30
C GLU A 84 -8.97 -31.72 -10.65
N GLY A 85 -10.05 -30.95 -10.84
CA GLY A 85 -11.34 -31.48 -11.25
C GLY A 85 -12.21 -32.02 -10.12
N LEU A 86 -11.79 -31.86 -8.85
CA LEU A 86 -12.60 -32.32 -7.72
C LEU A 86 -13.84 -31.42 -7.55
N THR A 87 -14.93 -32.06 -7.11
CA THR A 87 -16.15 -31.36 -6.70
C THR A 87 -16.13 -31.19 -5.19
N ILE A 88 -16.16 -29.94 -4.72
CA ILE A 88 -16.19 -29.63 -3.30
C ILE A 88 -17.64 -29.39 -2.91
N SER A 89 -18.18 -30.22 -2.01
CA SER A 89 -19.52 -30.03 -1.44
C SER A 89 -19.54 -28.83 -0.50
N ASP A 90 -20.71 -28.25 -0.26
CA ASP A 90 -20.86 -27.09 0.66
C ASP A 90 -20.31 -27.37 2.05
N LYS A 91 -20.50 -28.61 2.56
CA LYS A 91 -19.97 -29.02 3.86
C LYS A 91 -18.44 -29.07 3.88
N GLN A 92 -17.82 -29.56 2.80
CA GLN A 92 -16.35 -29.60 2.66
C GLN A 92 -15.81 -28.18 2.52
N PHE A 93 -16.45 -27.35 1.69
CA PHE A 93 -16.09 -25.95 1.52
C PHE A 93 -16.16 -25.19 2.84
N ALA A 94 -17.26 -25.30 3.58
CA ALA A 94 -17.41 -24.67 4.89
C ALA A 94 -16.34 -25.14 5.90
N THR A 95 -15.96 -26.42 5.86
CA THR A 95 -14.91 -26.95 6.73
C THR A 95 -13.55 -26.39 6.38
N LEU A 96 -13.19 -26.36 5.10
CA LEU A 96 -11.93 -25.79 4.62
C LEU A 96 -11.87 -24.28 4.91
N SER A 97 -12.93 -23.53 4.59
CA SER A 97 -13.01 -22.10 4.84
C SER A 97 -12.87 -21.74 6.32
N ARG A 98 -13.42 -22.55 7.21
CA ARG A 98 -13.27 -22.37 8.66
C ARG A 98 -11.82 -22.58 9.12
N LEU A 99 -11.09 -23.50 8.50
CA LEU A 99 -9.67 -23.74 8.83
C LEU A 99 -8.75 -22.62 8.31
N MET A 100 -9.22 -21.84 7.31
CA MET A 100 -8.50 -20.72 6.73
C MET A 100 -8.78 -19.39 7.43
N GLN A 101 -9.73 -19.36 8.38
CA GLN A 101 -9.98 -18.14 9.16
C GLN A 101 -8.75 -17.78 9.98
N ASP A 102 -8.28 -16.55 9.81
CA ASP A 102 -7.17 -16.02 10.58
C ASP A 102 -7.60 -15.64 12.01
N GLU A 103 -6.63 -15.65 12.96
CA GLU A 103 -6.89 -15.35 14.38
C GLU A 103 -7.49 -13.94 14.58
N ASP A 104 -7.19 -13.00 13.68
CA ASP A 104 -7.66 -11.62 13.74
C ASP A 104 -9.03 -11.42 13.10
N ASN A 105 -9.61 -12.47 12.47
CA ASN A 105 -10.84 -12.40 11.67
C ASN A 105 -10.81 -11.26 10.64
N ILE A 106 -9.71 -11.14 9.91
CA ILE A 106 -9.58 -10.18 8.83
C ILE A 106 -10.26 -10.73 7.57
N ILE A 107 -10.13 -12.03 7.30
CA ILE A 107 -10.92 -12.71 6.26
C ILE A 107 -12.32 -12.90 6.82
N LYS A 108 -13.29 -12.14 6.31
CA LYS A 108 -14.69 -12.21 6.72
C LYS A 108 -15.45 -13.33 6.02
N VAL A 109 -15.21 -13.46 4.72
CA VAL A 109 -15.98 -14.38 3.85
C VAL A 109 -15.04 -15.03 2.85
N HIS A 110 -15.29 -16.29 2.57
CA HIS A 110 -14.69 -17.03 1.47
C HIS A 110 -15.79 -17.43 0.50
N GLU A 111 -15.60 -17.18 -0.81
CA GLU A 111 -16.58 -17.44 -1.85
C GLU A 111 -15.96 -18.27 -2.98
N ILE A 112 -16.77 -19.10 -3.60
CA ILE A 112 -16.46 -19.75 -4.88
C ILE A 112 -17.45 -19.24 -5.92
N ALA A 113 -16.92 -18.73 -7.03
CA ALA A 113 -17.75 -18.23 -8.13
C ALA A 113 -17.43 -19.00 -9.41
N LYS A 114 -18.20 -20.05 -9.68
CA LYS A 114 -18.09 -20.82 -10.93
C LYS A 114 -18.61 -19.97 -12.10
N ASP A 115 -17.84 -19.90 -13.19
CA ASP A 115 -18.15 -19.07 -14.36
C ASP A 115 -18.36 -17.60 -14.02
N GLY A 116 -17.79 -17.13 -12.86
CA GLY A 116 -17.95 -15.79 -12.33
C GLY A 116 -19.24 -15.57 -11.54
N ILE A 117 -20.06 -16.59 -11.30
CA ILE A 117 -21.30 -16.54 -10.53
C ILE A 117 -21.07 -17.20 -9.18
N VAL A 118 -21.34 -16.46 -8.10
CA VAL A 118 -21.15 -16.96 -6.73
C VAL A 118 -22.04 -18.19 -6.50
N SER A 119 -21.40 -19.32 -6.22
CA SER A 119 -22.07 -20.62 -6.06
C SER A 119 -21.94 -21.20 -4.65
N GLN A 120 -20.86 -20.86 -3.93
CA GLN A 120 -20.63 -21.26 -2.54
C GLN A 120 -20.07 -20.07 -1.75
N ILE A 121 -20.45 -19.98 -0.48
CA ILE A 121 -20.03 -18.92 0.41
C ILE A 121 -19.89 -19.42 1.85
N TYR A 122 -18.92 -18.92 2.58
CA TYR A 122 -18.72 -19.19 3.99
C TYR A 122 -18.24 -17.94 4.74
N PRO A 123 -18.87 -17.57 5.89
CA PRO A 123 -20.10 -18.16 6.41
C PRO A 123 -21.31 -17.85 5.52
N MET A 124 -22.30 -18.73 5.51
CA MET A 124 -23.56 -18.52 4.76
C MET A 124 -24.44 -17.49 5.48
N GLU A 125 -24.50 -17.57 6.80
CA GLU A 125 -25.34 -16.69 7.62
C GLU A 125 -25.02 -15.21 7.39
N GLY A 126 -26.02 -14.46 6.93
CA GLY A 126 -25.91 -13.04 6.59
C GLY A 126 -25.30 -12.75 5.22
N ASN A 127 -25.02 -13.77 4.39
CA ASN A 127 -24.46 -13.65 3.05
C ASN A 127 -25.34 -14.32 1.97
N GLU A 128 -26.56 -14.73 2.32
CA GLU A 128 -27.44 -15.51 1.46
C GLU A 128 -27.72 -14.81 0.12
N ASP A 129 -27.87 -13.49 0.15
CA ASP A 129 -28.19 -12.67 -1.03
C ASP A 129 -27.03 -12.55 -2.04
N VAL A 130 -25.82 -12.99 -1.67
CA VAL A 130 -24.64 -12.99 -2.54
C VAL A 130 -24.63 -14.18 -3.48
N ILE A 131 -25.31 -15.28 -3.12
CA ILE A 131 -25.42 -16.47 -3.96
C ILE A 131 -26.16 -16.12 -5.27
N GLY A 132 -25.56 -16.50 -6.39
CA GLY A 132 -26.08 -16.19 -7.73
C GLY A 132 -25.64 -14.86 -8.30
N LEU A 133 -24.89 -14.04 -7.53
CA LEU A 133 -24.34 -12.78 -8.03
C LEU A 133 -23.32 -13.04 -9.15
N ASN A 134 -23.53 -12.42 -10.31
CA ASN A 134 -22.59 -12.49 -11.42
C ASN A 134 -21.53 -11.38 -11.29
N LEU A 135 -20.34 -11.74 -10.86
CA LEU A 135 -19.24 -10.81 -10.57
C LEU A 135 -18.60 -10.21 -11.83
N ILE A 136 -18.64 -10.96 -12.95
CA ILE A 136 -18.07 -10.51 -14.24
C ILE A 136 -18.96 -9.44 -14.90
N GLU A 137 -20.24 -9.41 -14.56
CA GLU A 137 -21.21 -8.44 -15.10
C GLU A 137 -21.62 -7.37 -14.08
N ASN A 138 -21.33 -7.57 -12.80
CA ASN A 138 -21.67 -6.63 -11.76
C ASN A 138 -20.99 -5.26 -12.00
N PRO A 139 -21.71 -4.15 -12.03
CA PRO A 139 -21.16 -2.83 -12.37
C PRO A 139 -19.98 -2.39 -11.50
N GLU A 140 -19.96 -2.76 -10.23
CA GLU A 140 -18.95 -2.34 -9.26
C GLU A 140 -17.72 -3.26 -9.23
N ARG A 141 -17.85 -4.52 -9.67
CA ARG A 141 -16.82 -5.57 -9.50
C ARG A 141 -16.26 -6.11 -10.80
N LYS A 142 -16.96 -5.84 -11.92
CA LYS A 142 -16.61 -6.43 -13.24
C LYS A 142 -15.22 -6.09 -13.76
N THR A 143 -14.70 -4.93 -13.41
CA THR A 143 -13.39 -4.47 -13.92
C THR A 143 -12.29 -5.36 -13.38
N GLU A 144 -12.22 -5.54 -12.07
CA GLU A 144 -11.21 -6.33 -11.40
C GLU A 144 -11.43 -7.83 -11.62
N ALA A 145 -12.69 -8.29 -11.60
CA ALA A 145 -13.02 -9.68 -11.91
C ALA A 145 -12.59 -10.08 -13.34
N ARG A 146 -12.84 -9.23 -14.34
CA ARG A 146 -12.38 -9.47 -15.72
C ARG A 146 -10.88 -9.40 -15.83
N LEU A 147 -10.24 -8.44 -15.16
CA LEU A 147 -8.80 -8.33 -15.15
C LEU A 147 -8.14 -9.60 -14.56
N ALA A 148 -8.64 -10.12 -13.44
CA ALA A 148 -8.16 -11.37 -12.86
C ALA A 148 -8.34 -12.55 -13.84
N ARG A 149 -9.53 -12.68 -14.44
CA ARG A 149 -9.80 -13.72 -15.43
C ARG A 149 -8.87 -13.65 -16.63
N ASP A 150 -8.62 -12.46 -17.17
CA ASP A 150 -7.90 -12.30 -18.43
C ASP A 150 -6.37 -12.33 -18.24
N SER A 151 -5.86 -11.90 -17.07
CA SER A 151 -4.42 -11.93 -16.75
C SER A 151 -3.96 -13.28 -16.15
N GLY A 152 -4.86 -14.01 -15.48
CA GLY A 152 -4.49 -15.18 -14.69
C GLY A 152 -3.86 -14.85 -13.33
N GLU A 153 -3.77 -13.58 -12.99
CA GLU A 153 -3.25 -13.07 -11.73
C GLU A 153 -4.39 -12.63 -10.83
N TYR A 154 -4.17 -12.64 -9.51
CA TYR A 154 -5.16 -12.12 -8.59
C TYR A 154 -5.35 -10.60 -8.74
N THR A 155 -6.54 -10.14 -8.42
CA THR A 155 -6.86 -8.71 -8.36
C THR A 155 -7.63 -8.38 -7.08
N ILE A 156 -7.64 -7.09 -6.74
CA ILE A 156 -8.35 -6.59 -5.56
C ILE A 156 -9.36 -5.55 -6.02
N ALA A 157 -10.61 -5.72 -5.60
CA ALA A 157 -11.70 -4.79 -5.85
C ALA A 157 -12.21 -4.17 -4.55
N GLY A 158 -12.58 -2.91 -4.58
CA GLY A 158 -13.13 -2.19 -3.43
C GLY A 158 -12.25 -1.03 -2.95
N PRO A 159 -12.45 -0.53 -1.70
CA PRO A 159 -13.38 -1.08 -0.71
C PRO A 159 -14.86 -0.85 -1.04
N PHE A 160 -15.70 -1.83 -0.73
CA PHE A 160 -17.16 -1.78 -0.86
C PHE A 160 -17.83 -1.79 0.51
N GLU A 161 -19.01 -1.20 0.62
CA GLU A 161 -19.87 -1.40 1.77
C GLU A 161 -20.40 -2.84 1.77
N LEU A 162 -20.19 -3.55 2.87
CA LEU A 162 -20.60 -4.94 3.00
C LEU A 162 -22.03 -5.03 3.55
N VAL A 163 -22.78 -6.03 3.09
CA VAL A 163 -24.16 -6.28 3.56
C VAL A 163 -24.24 -6.44 5.08
N GLN A 164 -23.20 -7.00 5.69
CA GLN A 164 -23.09 -7.20 7.15
C GLN A 164 -22.56 -5.96 7.91
N GLY A 165 -22.40 -4.82 7.20
CA GLY A 165 -21.81 -3.59 7.72
C GLY A 165 -20.29 -3.56 7.67
N GLY A 166 -19.76 -2.31 7.62
CA GLY A 166 -18.33 -2.03 7.42
C GLY A 166 -17.92 -2.12 5.96
N ASN A 167 -16.65 -1.84 5.70
CA ASN A 167 -16.06 -1.87 4.37
C ASN A 167 -15.19 -3.11 4.19
N GLY A 168 -15.30 -3.75 3.03
CA GLY A 168 -14.46 -4.87 2.66
C GLY A 168 -13.85 -4.72 1.27
N VAL A 169 -12.75 -5.40 1.05
CA VAL A 169 -12.15 -5.59 -0.27
C VAL A 169 -12.27 -7.04 -0.68
N LEU A 170 -12.48 -7.28 -1.97
CA LEU A 170 -12.58 -8.60 -2.56
C LEU A 170 -11.26 -8.93 -3.26
N LEU A 171 -10.63 -10.01 -2.83
CA LEU A 171 -9.45 -10.57 -3.48
C LEU A 171 -9.92 -11.66 -4.45
N PHE A 172 -9.89 -11.39 -5.74
CA PHE A 172 -10.25 -12.34 -6.79
C PHE A 172 -9.04 -13.18 -7.19
N ASP A 173 -9.05 -14.47 -6.90
CA ASP A 173 -8.04 -15.42 -7.36
C ASP A 173 -8.64 -16.31 -8.48
N PRO A 174 -8.19 -16.14 -9.73
CA PRO A 174 -8.78 -16.87 -10.84
C PRO A 174 -8.36 -18.36 -10.81
N VAL A 175 -9.32 -19.22 -11.10
CA VAL A 175 -9.18 -20.67 -11.14
C VAL A 175 -9.34 -21.15 -12.57
N TYR A 176 -8.42 -21.99 -13.04
CA TYR A 176 -8.46 -22.58 -14.37
C TYR A 176 -8.47 -24.11 -14.30
N ARG A 177 -9.14 -24.71 -15.25
CA ARG A 177 -9.06 -26.15 -15.46
C ARG A 177 -8.43 -26.46 -16.80
N THR A 178 -7.66 -27.51 -16.83
CA THR A 178 -7.09 -28.04 -18.08
C THR A 178 -8.08 -29.05 -18.68
N ASP A 179 -8.48 -28.83 -19.92
CA ASP A 179 -9.33 -29.77 -20.64
C ASP A 179 -8.53 -30.99 -21.16
N ASP A 180 -9.23 -31.99 -21.69
CA ASP A 180 -8.64 -33.23 -22.21
C ASP A 180 -7.61 -32.98 -23.34
N LYS A 181 -7.61 -31.79 -23.93
CA LYS A 181 -6.67 -31.36 -24.97
C LYS A 181 -5.48 -30.58 -24.43
N GLY A 182 -5.36 -30.40 -23.11
CA GLY A 182 -4.31 -29.65 -22.47
C GLY A 182 -4.50 -28.13 -22.49
N CYS A 183 -5.68 -27.65 -22.90
CA CYS A 183 -5.96 -26.21 -22.92
C CYS A 183 -6.49 -25.75 -21.57
N LYS A 184 -5.88 -24.72 -21.00
CA LYS A 184 -6.37 -24.05 -19.78
C LYS A 184 -7.60 -23.21 -20.10
N LYS A 185 -8.70 -23.46 -19.38
CA LYS A 185 -9.95 -22.73 -19.48
C LYS A 185 -10.30 -22.11 -18.13
N PHE A 186 -10.75 -20.88 -18.14
CA PHE A 186 -11.27 -20.23 -16.96
C PHE A 186 -12.45 -21.05 -16.42
N TRP A 187 -12.36 -21.44 -15.15
CA TRP A 187 -13.41 -22.16 -14.45
C TRP A 187 -14.22 -21.25 -13.55
N GLY A 188 -13.58 -20.22 -12.95
CA GLY A 188 -14.19 -19.31 -12.01
C GLY A 188 -13.20 -18.63 -11.10
N PHE A 189 -13.65 -18.25 -9.91
CA PHE A 189 -12.83 -17.60 -8.90
C PHE A 189 -12.90 -18.30 -7.55
N SER A 190 -11.80 -18.31 -6.80
CA SER A 190 -11.77 -18.35 -5.35
C SER A 190 -11.65 -16.92 -4.84
N ILE A 191 -12.52 -16.49 -3.92
CA ILE A 191 -12.59 -15.09 -3.52
C ILE A 191 -12.52 -15.00 -2.00
N LEU A 192 -11.68 -14.09 -1.51
CA LEU A 192 -11.61 -13.74 -0.10
C LEU A 192 -12.15 -12.31 0.08
N VAL A 193 -13.12 -12.16 0.99
CA VAL A 193 -13.62 -10.85 1.42
C VAL A 193 -12.87 -10.46 2.68
N ILE A 194 -12.09 -9.41 2.58
CA ILE A 194 -11.18 -8.92 3.62
C ILE A 194 -11.79 -7.70 4.28
N ASP A 195 -11.87 -7.68 5.62
CA ASP A 195 -12.26 -6.51 6.41
C ASP A 195 -11.23 -5.39 6.20
N TRP A 196 -11.64 -4.34 5.49
CA TRP A 196 -10.73 -3.26 5.12
C TRP A 196 -10.17 -2.51 6.32
N GLN A 197 -10.98 -2.25 7.34
CA GLN A 197 -10.56 -1.51 8.53
C GLN A 197 -9.53 -2.31 9.37
N LYS A 198 -9.80 -3.59 9.55
CA LYS A 198 -8.87 -4.48 10.27
C LYS A 198 -7.57 -4.67 9.47
N PHE A 199 -7.67 -4.78 8.15
CA PHE A 199 -6.50 -4.90 7.27
C PHE A 199 -5.61 -3.66 7.34
N ILE A 200 -6.17 -2.45 7.20
CA ILE A 200 -5.46 -1.18 7.35
C ILE A 200 -4.72 -1.12 8.68
N LYS A 201 -5.42 -1.45 9.76
CA LYS A 201 -4.85 -1.44 11.11
C LYS A 201 -3.71 -2.45 11.26
N LYS A 202 -3.87 -3.67 10.73
CA LYS A 202 -2.82 -4.71 10.77
C LYS A 202 -1.59 -4.30 9.97
N MET A 203 -1.79 -3.61 8.85
CA MET A 203 -0.71 -3.09 8.00
C MET A 203 -0.14 -1.76 8.49
N GLU A 204 -0.68 -1.19 9.58
CA GLU A 204 -0.26 0.11 10.16
C GLU A 204 -0.33 1.25 9.12
N LEU A 205 -1.30 1.19 8.19
CA LEU A 205 -1.44 2.20 7.14
C LEU A 205 -1.97 3.53 7.66
N ASP A 206 -2.68 3.53 8.78
CA ASP A 206 -3.13 4.69 9.52
C ASP A 206 -1.98 5.58 10.01
N GLN A 207 -0.79 5.01 10.18
CA GLN A 207 0.41 5.75 10.56
C GLN A 207 1.01 6.55 9.38
N LEU A 208 0.71 6.17 8.13
CA LEU A 208 1.20 6.87 6.94
C LEU A 208 0.51 8.22 6.70
N GLU A 209 -0.73 8.40 7.18
CA GLU A 209 -1.46 9.67 7.07
C GLU A 209 -0.85 10.77 7.97
N ASN A 210 -0.07 10.37 8.98
CA ASN A 210 0.53 11.28 9.97
C ASN A 210 2.04 11.50 9.77
N ALA A 211 2.64 10.98 8.71
CA ALA A 211 4.07 11.05 8.41
C ALA A 211 4.37 12.02 7.25
#